data_d5f1e6ac00c5a14ecf015588014e56ce
#
_entry.id   d5f1e6ac00c5a14ecf015588014e56ce
#
_cell.length_a   1.000
_cell.length_b   1.000
_cell.length_c   1.000
_cell.angle_alpha   90.00
_cell.angle_beta   90.00
_cell.angle_gamma   90.00
#
_symmetry.space_group_name_H-M   'P 1'
#
loop_
_entity.id
_entity.type
_entity.pdbx_description
1 polymer ?
#
loop_
_entity_poly.entity_id
_entity_poly.type
_entity_poly.pdbx_seq_one_letter_code
_entity_poly.pdbx_strand_id
1 'polypeptide(L)'
;MITTQLLRPESIVVVGASNNVHKPGGAILKNLINGGYQGELRAVNPKEKEVQGVPAFADVQDVPDTDLAVLAVPASMCPGIVETLAGRKHTRAFIILSAGFGEETHEGALLEERILETVNKYGASLIGPNCIGLMNTWHHSVFSQPIPNLSPKGVDLISSSGATAVFILESAVTKGLQFNSVWSVGNAKQIGVEDVLQFMDENFDSENDSRIKLLYIESIQNPDRLLFHASSLIRKGCKIAAIKAGSSESGSRAASSHTGAIASSDSAVEALFRKAGIVRCFSREELTTVGCVFTLPELKGKNFAIITHAGGPGVMLTDALSKGGLNVPKLEGNLAEELKAQLFPGAAVGNPIDILATGTPEHLRLCIDYCEEKFENIDAVMAIFGTPGLVTMFEMYDVLHEKMQVCSKPIFPILPSINTAGAEVAAFLAKGHVNFSDEVTLGTALSRIVNAPKPAVPEIEL
;
A
#
# COMPACT_ATOMS: atom_id res chain seq x y z
N MET A 1 -10.97 7.94 18.42
CA MET A 1 -12.04 6.97 18.03
C MET A 1 -12.31 7.14 16.55
N ILE A 2 -12.43 6.03 15.77
CA ILE A 2 -12.78 6.07 14.35
C ILE A 2 -14.28 5.85 14.22
N THR A 3 -15.00 6.85 13.68
CA THR A 3 -16.46 6.83 13.55
C THR A 3 -16.89 6.31 12.17
N THR A 4 -18.12 5.84 12.06
CA THR A 4 -18.72 5.44 10.78
C THR A 4 -18.77 6.61 9.80
N GLN A 5 -18.98 7.84 10.29
CA GLN A 5 -19.02 9.08 9.50
C GLN A 5 -17.67 9.40 8.84
N LEU A 6 -16.54 8.92 9.41
CA LEU A 6 -15.24 9.05 8.75
C LEU A 6 -15.08 8.07 7.59
N LEU A 7 -15.63 6.86 7.72
CA LEU A 7 -15.44 5.77 6.76
C LEU A 7 -16.47 5.74 5.65
N ARG A 8 -17.73 6.01 5.99
CA ARG A 8 -18.90 5.92 5.10
C ARG A 8 -19.84 7.09 5.36
N PRO A 9 -19.40 8.35 5.14
CA PRO A 9 -20.24 9.50 5.31
C PRO A 9 -21.41 9.48 4.31
N GLU A 10 -22.61 9.89 4.75
CA GLU A 10 -23.75 10.14 3.88
C GLU A 10 -23.68 11.56 3.29
N SER A 11 -22.94 12.45 3.94
CA SER A 11 -22.73 13.82 3.49
C SER A 11 -21.30 14.31 3.77
N ILE A 12 -20.70 15.02 2.81
CA ILE A 12 -19.36 15.62 2.91
C ILE A 12 -19.43 17.10 2.60
N VAL A 13 -18.81 17.93 3.43
CA VAL A 13 -18.56 19.34 3.14
C VAL A 13 -17.07 19.60 2.95
N VAL A 14 -16.70 20.25 1.84
CA VAL A 14 -15.33 20.74 1.60
C VAL A 14 -15.26 22.22 1.94
N VAL A 15 -14.59 22.54 3.05
CA VAL A 15 -14.40 23.94 3.49
C VAL A 15 -13.14 24.50 2.88
N GLY A 16 -13.25 25.62 2.14
CA GLY A 16 -12.16 26.14 1.31
C GLY A 16 -12.15 25.53 -0.10
N ALA A 17 -13.29 25.00 -0.53
CA ALA A 17 -13.47 24.50 -1.89
C ALA A 17 -13.15 25.55 -2.95
N SER A 18 -12.66 25.13 -4.12
CA SER A 18 -12.24 26.04 -5.18
C SER A 18 -12.52 25.46 -6.57
N ASN A 19 -12.88 26.34 -7.52
CA ASN A 19 -12.93 26.01 -8.94
C ASN A 19 -11.53 25.77 -9.54
N ASN A 20 -10.47 26.26 -8.88
CA ASN A 20 -9.10 25.95 -9.26
C ASN A 20 -8.69 24.58 -8.70
N VAL A 21 -8.66 23.58 -9.57
CA VAL A 21 -8.31 22.18 -9.25
C VAL A 21 -6.85 21.97 -8.87
N HIS A 22 -5.99 22.98 -9.00
CA HIS A 22 -4.60 22.95 -8.54
C HIS A 22 -4.42 23.46 -7.10
N LYS A 23 -5.52 23.88 -6.45
CA LYS A 23 -5.54 24.16 -5.01
C LYS A 23 -6.07 22.94 -4.24
N PRO A 24 -5.62 22.69 -3.00
CA PRO A 24 -6.06 21.52 -2.23
C PRO A 24 -7.58 21.36 -2.16
N GLY A 25 -8.32 22.43 -1.83
CA GLY A 25 -9.78 22.38 -1.77
C GLY A 25 -10.47 22.13 -3.12
N GLY A 26 -9.84 22.53 -4.24
CA GLY A 26 -10.32 22.21 -5.58
C GLY A 26 -10.00 20.79 -6.00
N ALA A 27 -8.79 20.32 -5.69
CA ALA A 27 -8.35 18.95 -5.98
C ALA A 27 -9.18 17.90 -5.24
N ILE A 28 -9.46 18.11 -3.94
CA ILE A 28 -10.34 17.22 -3.15
C ILE A 28 -11.74 17.15 -3.75
N LEU A 29 -12.34 18.28 -4.04
CA LEU A 29 -13.68 18.30 -4.60
C LEU A 29 -13.74 17.55 -5.93
N LYS A 30 -12.74 17.76 -6.80
CA LYS A 30 -12.58 17.02 -8.06
C LYS A 30 -12.42 15.51 -7.83
N ASN A 31 -11.61 15.09 -6.85
CA ASN A 31 -11.39 13.67 -6.56
C ASN A 31 -12.64 12.99 -5.99
N LEU A 32 -13.43 13.67 -5.16
CA LEU A 32 -14.72 13.19 -4.68
C LEU A 32 -15.73 13.01 -5.82
N ILE A 33 -15.83 13.98 -6.73
CA ILE A 33 -16.72 13.93 -7.90
C ILE A 33 -16.28 12.80 -8.84
N ASN A 34 -15.00 12.78 -9.22
CA ASN A 34 -14.45 11.76 -10.14
C ASN A 34 -14.46 10.36 -9.55
N GLY A 35 -14.32 10.24 -8.22
CA GLY A 35 -14.44 8.98 -7.49
C GLY A 35 -15.87 8.45 -7.38
N GLY A 36 -16.85 9.19 -7.90
CA GLY A 36 -18.25 8.77 -7.93
C GLY A 36 -18.89 8.71 -6.55
N TYR A 37 -18.52 9.61 -5.62
CA TYR A 37 -19.16 9.67 -4.30
C TYR A 37 -20.67 9.81 -4.43
N GLN A 38 -21.42 8.93 -3.78
CA GLN A 38 -22.87 8.81 -3.94
C GLN A 38 -23.69 9.61 -2.90
N GLY A 39 -23.03 10.10 -1.84
CA GLY A 39 -23.68 10.92 -0.82
C GLY A 39 -23.84 12.37 -1.19
N GLU A 40 -24.35 13.18 -0.28
CA GLU A 40 -24.51 14.61 -0.48
C GLU A 40 -23.16 15.33 -0.40
N LEU A 41 -22.78 16.05 -1.48
CA LEU A 41 -21.55 16.82 -1.56
C LEU A 41 -21.86 18.32 -1.48
N ARG A 42 -21.16 19.03 -0.62
CA ARG A 42 -21.33 20.46 -0.35
C ARG A 42 -19.98 21.17 -0.33
N ALA A 43 -19.99 22.44 -0.67
CA ALA A 43 -18.81 23.29 -0.65
C ALA A 43 -19.01 24.49 0.28
N VAL A 44 -17.93 24.98 0.89
CA VAL A 44 -17.92 26.30 1.52
C VAL A 44 -16.90 27.18 0.80
N ASN A 45 -17.41 28.27 0.19
CA ASN A 45 -16.61 29.29 -0.48
C ASN A 45 -17.30 30.63 -0.35
N PRO A 46 -16.67 31.70 0.23
CA PRO A 46 -17.31 32.96 0.50
C PRO A 46 -17.67 33.81 -0.77
N LYS A 47 -17.18 33.38 -1.96
CA LYS A 47 -17.32 34.14 -3.20
C LYS A 47 -18.23 33.47 -4.23
N GLU A 48 -18.39 32.14 -4.14
CA GLU A 48 -19.06 31.33 -5.15
C GLU A 48 -20.34 30.73 -4.57
N LYS A 49 -21.39 30.64 -5.39
CA LYS A 49 -22.63 29.92 -5.05
C LYS A 49 -22.60 28.47 -5.47
N GLU A 50 -21.65 28.14 -6.33
CA GLU A 50 -21.40 26.80 -6.85
C GLU A 50 -19.92 26.65 -7.15
N VAL A 51 -19.35 25.50 -6.80
CA VAL A 51 -17.95 25.14 -7.06
C VAL A 51 -17.92 23.79 -7.75
N GLN A 52 -17.42 23.72 -8.98
CA GLN A 52 -17.34 22.49 -9.78
C GLN A 52 -18.68 21.74 -9.91
N GLY A 53 -19.81 22.46 -10.01
CA GLY A 53 -21.13 21.85 -10.07
C GLY A 53 -21.75 21.49 -8.70
N VAL A 54 -21.05 21.76 -7.60
CA VAL A 54 -21.50 21.48 -6.24
C VAL A 54 -22.04 22.75 -5.57
N PRO A 55 -23.22 22.71 -4.92
CA PRO A 55 -23.77 23.86 -4.18
C PRO A 55 -22.78 24.37 -3.13
N ALA A 56 -22.54 25.66 -3.09
CA ALA A 56 -21.61 26.30 -2.16
C ALA A 56 -22.32 27.28 -1.22
N PHE A 57 -21.92 27.23 0.05
CA PHE A 57 -22.35 28.13 1.12
C PHE A 57 -21.27 29.18 1.37
N ALA A 58 -21.67 30.41 1.72
CA ALA A 58 -20.70 31.45 2.02
C ALA A 58 -20.00 31.26 3.36
N ASP A 59 -20.69 30.67 4.34
CA ASP A 59 -20.21 30.45 5.69
C ASP A 59 -20.55 29.02 6.15
N VAL A 60 -19.73 28.42 7.04
CA VAL A 60 -19.98 27.11 7.64
C VAL A 60 -21.25 27.09 8.50
N GLN A 61 -21.70 28.23 8.99
CA GLN A 61 -22.95 28.37 9.75
C GLN A 61 -24.18 28.07 8.92
N ASP A 62 -24.13 28.29 7.60
CA ASP A 62 -25.25 28.09 6.67
C ASP A 62 -25.31 26.65 6.12
N VAL A 63 -24.25 25.83 6.34
CA VAL A 63 -24.20 24.42 5.88
C VAL A 63 -25.25 23.61 6.67
N PRO A 64 -26.03 22.75 6.01
CA PRO A 64 -26.86 21.75 6.71
C PRO A 64 -26.02 20.78 7.55
N ASP A 65 -26.67 19.99 8.39
CA ASP A 65 -26.01 18.90 9.13
C ASP A 65 -25.20 18.02 8.17
N THR A 66 -23.99 17.67 8.57
CA THR A 66 -23.01 17.02 7.68
C THR A 66 -22.14 16.04 8.45
N ASP A 67 -21.93 14.84 7.91
CA ASP A 67 -21.18 13.77 8.57
C ASP A 67 -19.68 14.04 8.62
N LEU A 68 -19.08 14.36 7.46
CA LEU A 68 -17.64 14.58 7.28
C LEU A 68 -17.36 15.99 6.78
N ALA A 69 -16.44 16.67 7.44
CA ALA A 69 -15.88 17.92 6.97
C ALA A 69 -14.40 17.78 6.57
N VAL A 70 -14.06 18.20 5.36
CA VAL A 70 -12.68 18.28 4.86
C VAL A 70 -12.26 19.75 4.81
N LEU A 71 -11.25 20.12 5.60
CA LEU A 71 -10.81 21.50 5.76
C LEU A 71 -9.54 21.77 4.95
N ALA A 72 -9.64 22.67 3.99
CA ALA A 72 -8.55 23.19 3.16
C ALA A 72 -8.42 24.73 3.33
N VAL A 73 -8.34 25.17 4.57
CA VAL A 73 -8.28 26.58 4.99
C VAL A 73 -7.08 26.82 5.92
N PRO A 74 -6.61 28.06 6.13
CA PRO A 74 -5.50 28.33 7.06
C PRO A 74 -5.72 27.76 8.45
N ALA A 75 -4.64 27.28 9.10
CA ALA A 75 -4.68 26.63 10.41
C ALA A 75 -5.43 27.45 11.47
N SER A 76 -5.22 28.77 11.50
CA SER A 76 -5.87 29.68 12.46
C SER A 76 -7.42 29.70 12.38
N MET A 77 -7.99 29.31 11.26
CA MET A 77 -9.45 29.24 11.09
C MET A 77 -10.04 27.90 11.54
N CYS A 78 -9.24 26.84 11.54
CA CYS A 78 -9.73 25.47 11.79
C CYS A 78 -10.45 25.30 13.12
N PRO A 79 -9.96 25.76 14.29
CA PRO A 79 -10.63 25.56 15.57
C PRO A 79 -12.08 26.09 15.60
N GLY A 80 -12.31 27.31 15.09
CA GLY A 80 -13.66 27.90 15.05
C GLY A 80 -14.61 27.16 14.10
N ILE A 81 -14.09 26.68 12.97
CA ILE A 81 -14.85 25.89 12.02
C ILE A 81 -15.23 24.52 12.61
N VAL A 82 -14.28 23.83 13.24
CA VAL A 82 -14.51 22.53 13.90
C VAL A 82 -15.54 22.69 15.01
N GLU A 83 -15.44 23.72 15.86
CA GLU A 83 -16.40 23.99 16.92
C GLU A 83 -17.82 24.24 16.37
N THR A 84 -17.94 25.03 15.30
CA THR A 84 -19.24 25.31 14.65
C THR A 84 -19.84 24.02 14.06
N LEU A 85 -19.07 23.29 13.28
CA LEU A 85 -19.55 22.08 12.61
C LEU A 85 -19.86 20.94 13.61
N ALA A 86 -19.00 20.68 14.56
CA ALA A 86 -19.23 19.64 15.58
C ALA A 86 -20.39 19.96 16.50
N GLY A 87 -20.50 21.25 16.92
CA GLY A 87 -21.47 21.66 17.92
C GLY A 87 -22.86 22.00 17.35
N ARG A 88 -22.93 22.57 16.14
CA ARG A 88 -24.20 23.06 15.56
C ARG A 88 -24.67 22.26 14.34
N LYS A 89 -23.76 21.52 13.65
CA LYS A 89 -24.06 20.80 12.42
C LYS A 89 -23.86 19.28 12.56
N HIS A 90 -23.73 18.82 13.78
CA HIS A 90 -23.62 17.41 14.17
C HIS A 90 -22.52 16.64 13.43
N THR A 91 -21.49 17.34 12.90
CA THR A 91 -20.37 16.71 12.21
C THR A 91 -19.56 15.84 13.17
N ARG A 92 -19.30 14.59 12.77
CA ARG A 92 -18.64 13.58 13.60
C ARG A 92 -17.36 13.04 12.97
N ALA A 93 -16.94 13.63 11.84
CA ALA A 93 -15.65 13.30 11.22
C ALA A 93 -15.02 14.55 10.61
N PHE A 94 -13.71 14.69 10.78
CA PHE A 94 -12.92 15.81 10.28
C PHE A 94 -11.65 15.29 9.62
N ILE A 95 -11.28 15.88 8.47
CA ILE A 95 -9.99 15.72 7.80
C ILE A 95 -9.42 17.11 7.65
N ILE A 96 -8.27 17.41 8.27
CA ILE A 96 -7.63 18.73 8.19
C ILE A 96 -6.35 18.60 7.36
N LEU A 97 -6.36 19.21 6.17
CA LEU A 97 -5.26 19.10 5.21
C LEU A 97 -4.12 20.07 5.51
N SER A 98 -4.47 21.23 6.06
CA SER A 98 -3.57 22.36 6.20
C SER A 98 -2.40 22.01 7.13
N ALA A 99 -1.23 22.58 6.81
CA ALA A 99 -0.08 22.72 7.68
C ALA A 99 -0.18 24.05 8.49
N GLY A 100 0.81 24.33 9.31
CA GLY A 100 0.86 25.52 10.17
C GLY A 100 0.36 25.24 11.58
N PHE A 101 0.52 24.02 12.04
CA PHE A 101 0.15 23.55 13.37
C PHE A 101 1.40 23.25 14.23
N GLY A 102 1.37 22.22 15.06
CA GLY A 102 2.44 21.89 16.00
C GLY A 102 3.77 21.51 15.35
N GLU A 103 3.76 21.12 14.08
CA GLU A 103 4.96 20.85 13.29
C GLU A 103 5.74 22.12 12.93
N GLU A 104 5.10 23.30 12.96
CA GLU A 104 5.75 24.57 12.61
C GLU A 104 5.98 25.47 13.81
N THR A 105 5.00 25.62 14.69
CA THR A 105 5.07 26.60 15.77
C THR A 105 4.39 26.14 17.07
N HIS A 106 4.75 26.77 18.20
CA HIS A 106 4.07 26.55 19.47
C HIS A 106 2.61 27.03 19.44
N GLU A 107 2.33 28.16 18.76
CA GLU A 107 0.96 28.63 18.57
C GLU A 107 0.14 27.62 17.75
N GLY A 108 0.75 27.01 16.74
CA GLY A 108 0.14 25.94 15.97
C GLY A 108 -0.22 24.72 16.84
N ALA A 109 0.62 24.35 17.78
CA ALA A 109 0.32 23.27 18.74
C ALA A 109 -0.90 23.60 19.62
N LEU A 110 -1.06 24.86 20.03
CA LEU A 110 -2.27 25.29 20.78
C LEU A 110 -3.54 25.24 19.93
N LEU A 111 -3.45 25.48 18.62
CA LEU A 111 -4.59 25.28 17.71
C LEU A 111 -4.98 23.81 17.63
N GLU A 112 -4.00 22.90 17.55
CA GLU A 112 -4.25 21.46 17.58
C GLU A 112 -4.95 21.00 18.86
N GLU A 113 -4.49 21.48 20.04
CA GLU A 113 -5.12 21.13 21.32
C GLU A 113 -6.59 21.57 21.36
N ARG A 114 -6.91 22.78 20.93
CA ARG A 114 -8.29 23.27 20.87
C ARG A 114 -9.16 22.42 19.94
N ILE A 115 -8.62 21.99 18.80
CA ILE A 115 -9.32 21.08 17.88
C ILE A 115 -9.55 19.73 18.54
N LEU A 116 -8.49 19.18 19.19
CA LEU A 116 -8.56 17.88 19.88
C LEU A 116 -9.61 17.88 21.00
N GLU A 117 -9.62 18.93 21.84
CA GLU A 117 -10.64 19.10 22.89
C GLU A 117 -12.05 19.10 22.30
N THR A 118 -12.24 19.82 21.19
CA THR A 118 -13.56 19.91 20.52
C THR A 118 -13.99 18.57 19.96
N VAL A 119 -13.14 17.89 19.17
CA VAL A 119 -13.52 16.60 18.56
C VAL A 119 -13.76 15.53 19.63
N ASN A 120 -13.00 15.52 20.71
CA ASN A 120 -13.21 14.60 21.83
C ASN A 120 -14.52 14.90 22.57
N LYS A 121 -14.82 16.18 22.83
CA LYS A 121 -16.06 16.61 23.47
C LYS A 121 -17.32 16.13 22.72
N TYR A 122 -17.27 16.13 21.39
CA TYR A 122 -18.40 15.72 20.56
C TYR A 122 -18.31 14.28 20.04
N GLY A 123 -17.31 13.50 20.46
CA GLY A 123 -17.12 12.12 20.01
C GLY A 123 -16.84 12.01 18.52
N ALA A 124 -16.15 13.00 17.94
CA ALA A 124 -15.83 13.04 16.51
C ALA A 124 -14.44 12.46 16.23
N SER A 125 -14.25 11.99 14.99
CA SER A 125 -12.95 11.53 14.46
C SER A 125 -12.19 12.68 13.82
N LEU A 126 -10.85 12.67 13.98
CA LEU A 126 -9.94 13.63 13.36
C LEU A 126 -8.78 12.91 12.66
N ILE A 127 -8.64 13.10 11.36
CA ILE A 127 -7.45 12.77 10.56
C ILE A 127 -6.64 14.05 10.31
N GLY A 128 -5.35 13.98 10.53
CA GLY A 128 -4.43 15.12 10.43
C GLY A 128 -4.24 15.86 11.77
N PRO A 129 -3.97 17.16 11.74
CA PRO A 129 -3.76 18.02 10.58
C PRO A 129 -2.51 17.66 9.74
N ASN A 130 -2.18 18.49 8.74
CA ASN A 130 -1.01 18.32 7.88
C ASN A 130 -0.97 16.95 7.18
N CYS A 131 -2.03 16.60 6.44
CA CYS A 131 -2.19 15.31 5.77
C CYS A 131 -2.68 15.48 4.34
N ILE A 132 -2.61 14.44 3.52
CA ILE A 132 -3.25 14.45 2.18
C ILE A 132 -4.71 14.03 2.22
N GLY A 133 -5.17 13.43 3.33
CA GLY A 133 -6.53 12.98 3.54
C GLY A 133 -6.69 11.47 3.68
N LEU A 134 -7.91 11.02 3.48
CA LEU A 134 -8.34 9.62 3.53
C LEU A 134 -9.04 9.24 2.23
N MET A 135 -8.70 8.08 1.70
CA MET A 135 -9.34 7.48 0.54
C MET A 135 -9.69 6.02 0.83
N ASN A 136 -10.88 5.61 0.45
CA ASN A 136 -11.35 4.23 0.52
C ASN A 136 -12.34 3.94 -0.61
N THR A 137 -12.93 2.77 -0.66
CA THR A 137 -13.92 2.39 -1.67
C THR A 137 -15.24 3.18 -1.58
N TRP A 138 -15.44 4.00 -0.56
CA TRP A 138 -16.64 4.82 -0.37
C TRP A 138 -16.44 6.28 -0.80
N HIS A 139 -15.30 6.87 -0.49
CA HIS A 139 -14.99 8.26 -0.85
C HIS A 139 -13.50 8.52 -1.06
N HIS A 140 -13.18 9.48 -1.92
CA HIS A 140 -11.81 9.88 -2.25
C HIS A 140 -11.49 11.27 -1.66
N SER A 141 -11.53 11.39 -0.33
CA SER A 141 -11.23 12.64 0.38
C SER A 141 -9.72 12.89 0.48
N VAL A 142 -9.03 12.90 -0.67
CA VAL A 142 -7.61 13.20 -0.83
C VAL A 142 -7.39 14.26 -1.90
N PHE A 143 -6.39 15.13 -1.73
CA PHE A 143 -6.09 16.16 -2.74
C PHE A 143 -4.98 15.75 -3.73
N SER A 144 -4.34 14.61 -3.49
CA SER A 144 -3.19 14.13 -4.28
C SER A 144 -3.60 13.24 -5.46
N GLN A 145 -2.63 12.99 -6.33
CA GLN A 145 -2.62 11.99 -7.38
C GLN A 145 -1.37 11.10 -7.17
N PRO A 146 -1.33 9.86 -7.73
CA PRO A 146 -2.40 9.20 -8.47
C PRO A 146 -3.54 8.71 -7.56
N ILE A 147 -4.74 8.54 -8.13
CA ILE A 147 -5.81 7.75 -7.48
C ILE A 147 -5.64 6.31 -7.96
N PRO A 148 -5.27 5.37 -7.09
CA PRO A 148 -5.10 3.97 -7.46
C PRO A 148 -6.45 3.29 -7.71
N ASN A 149 -6.43 2.13 -8.36
CA ASN A 149 -7.61 1.28 -8.42
C ASN A 149 -7.96 0.80 -7.01
N LEU A 150 -9.20 1.05 -6.58
CA LEU A 150 -9.70 0.62 -5.29
C LEU A 150 -10.48 -0.69 -5.40
N SER A 151 -10.24 -1.58 -4.46
CA SER A 151 -10.89 -2.88 -4.33
C SER A 151 -11.00 -3.26 -2.85
N PRO A 152 -12.12 -3.82 -2.38
CA PRO A 152 -12.27 -4.24 -0.98
C PRO A 152 -11.20 -5.22 -0.49
N LYS A 153 -10.61 -6.00 -1.40
CA LYS A 153 -9.51 -6.95 -1.11
C LYS A 153 -8.13 -6.38 -1.43
N GLY A 154 -8.05 -5.12 -1.84
CA GLY A 154 -6.79 -4.41 -2.06
C GLY A 154 -6.03 -4.17 -0.76
N VAL A 155 -4.93 -3.45 -0.86
CA VAL A 155 -4.03 -3.15 0.26
C VAL A 155 -4.55 -1.95 1.07
N ASP A 156 -4.42 -1.98 2.38
CA ASP A 156 -4.53 -0.77 3.20
C ASP A 156 -3.15 -0.13 3.37
N LEU A 157 -3.01 1.11 2.95
CA LEU A 157 -1.82 1.93 3.19
C LEU A 157 -2.10 2.92 4.33
N ILE A 158 -1.27 2.87 5.37
CA ILE A 158 -1.33 3.81 6.50
C ILE A 158 0.00 4.55 6.57
N SER A 159 -0.01 5.87 6.42
CA SER A 159 1.19 6.69 6.32
C SER A 159 1.16 7.90 7.25
N SER A 160 2.22 8.08 8.02
CA SER A 160 2.46 9.30 8.80
C SER A 160 2.78 10.50 7.90
N SER A 161 3.31 10.28 6.68
CA SER A 161 3.70 11.34 5.74
C SER A 161 2.82 11.34 4.51
N GLY A 162 2.22 12.50 4.20
CA GLY A 162 1.43 12.68 3.00
C GLY A 162 2.25 12.55 1.71
N ALA A 163 3.39 13.21 1.63
CA ALA A 163 4.28 13.14 0.46
C ALA A 163 4.80 11.71 0.22
N THR A 164 5.19 11.01 1.28
CA THR A 164 5.67 9.62 1.16
C THR A 164 4.54 8.68 0.74
N ALA A 165 3.31 8.91 1.22
CA ALA A 165 2.14 8.14 0.75
C ALA A 165 1.95 8.28 -0.77
N VAL A 166 2.02 9.50 -1.31
CA VAL A 166 1.95 9.75 -2.76
C VAL A 166 3.03 8.96 -3.51
N PHE A 167 4.27 9.03 -3.05
CA PHE A 167 5.37 8.32 -3.71
C PHE A 167 5.32 6.79 -3.57
N ILE A 168 4.68 6.28 -2.51
CA ILE A 168 4.37 4.85 -2.39
C ILE A 168 3.29 4.46 -3.42
N LEU A 169 2.24 5.28 -3.57
CA LEU A 169 1.19 5.06 -4.56
C LEU A 169 1.75 5.08 -5.99
N GLU A 170 2.63 6.04 -6.33
CA GLU A 170 3.31 6.09 -7.64
C GLU A 170 4.05 4.79 -7.95
N SER A 171 4.83 4.28 -6.98
CA SER A 171 5.56 3.00 -7.14
C SER A 171 4.61 1.80 -7.21
N ALA A 172 3.52 1.80 -6.45
CA ALA A 172 2.58 0.69 -6.37
C ALA A 172 1.68 0.56 -7.61
N VAL A 173 1.16 1.67 -8.12
CA VAL A 173 0.26 1.70 -9.29
C VAL A 173 0.96 1.14 -10.52
N THR A 174 2.23 1.47 -10.73
CA THR A 174 3.02 0.95 -11.86
C THR A 174 3.24 -0.56 -11.81
N LYS A 175 3.10 -1.17 -10.61
CA LYS A 175 3.18 -2.62 -10.40
C LYS A 175 1.81 -3.33 -10.46
N GLY A 176 0.71 -2.59 -10.64
CA GLY A 176 -0.65 -3.15 -10.65
C GLY A 176 -1.24 -3.40 -9.24
N LEU A 177 -0.60 -2.90 -8.17
CA LEU A 177 -1.11 -3.08 -6.82
C LEU A 177 -2.40 -2.30 -6.61
N GLN A 178 -3.46 -2.96 -6.17
CA GLN A 178 -4.75 -2.36 -5.86
C GLN A 178 -4.84 -2.03 -4.37
N PHE A 179 -5.64 -1.01 -4.03
CA PHE A 179 -5.81 -0.57 -2.64
C PHE A 179 -7.26 -0.73 -2.17
N ASN A 180 -7.45 -1.00 -0.89
CA ASN A 180 -8.73 -0.89 -0.22
C ASN A 180 -8.88 0.51 0.40
N SER A 181 -7.85 0.97 1.09
CA SER A 181 -7.84 2.28 1.70
C SER A 181 -6.43 2.90 1.76
N VAL A 182 -6.39 4.23 1.79
CA VAL A 182 -5.16 5.02 1.99
C VAL A 182 -5.42 6.04 3.08
N TRP A 183 -4.71 5.89 4.19
CA TRP A 183 -4.80 6.73 5.38
C TRP A 183 -3.55 7.59 5.48
N SER A 184 -3.69 8.89 5.32
CA SER A 184 -2.60 9.83 5.63
C SER A 184 -2.92 10.49 6.96
N VAL A 185 -2.26 10.03 8.02
CA VAL A 185 -2.59 10.49 9.38
C VAL A 185 -1.94 11.84 9.76
N GLY A 186 -0.95 12.31 8.97
CA GLY A 186 -0.29 13.60 9.19
C GLY A 186 0.33 13.70 10.58
N ASN A 187 0.08 14.81 11.29
CA ASN A 187 0.55 15.02 12.67
C ASN A 187 -0.05 14.01 13.68
N ALA A 188 -1.05 13.24 13.26
CA ALA A 188 -1.67 12.18 14.07
C ALA A 188 -2.14 12.64 15.46
N LYS A 189 -2.76 13.83 15.52
CA LYS A 189 -3.11 14.42 16.82
C LYS A 189 -4.13 13.61 17.62
N GLN A 190 -5.07 12.95 16.93
CA GLN A 190 -6.04 12.02 17.55
C GLN A 190 -5.91 10.60 17.01
N ILE A 191 -5.81 10.45 15.68
CA ILE A 191 -5.77 9.14 15.02
C ILE A 191 -4.39 8.98 14.38
N GLY A 192 -3.57 8.10 14.95
CA GLY A 192 -2.28 7.69 14.44
C GLY A 192 -2.32 6.31 13.75
N VAL A 193 -1.13 5.80 13.38
CA VAL A 193 -0.99 4.48 12.75
C VAL A 193 -1.52 3.37 13.67
N GLU A 194 -1.22 3.46 14.96
CA GLU A 194 -1.63 2.49 15.98
C GLU A 194 -3.16 2.47 16.16
N ASP A 195 -3.81 3.63 16.09
CA ASP A 195 -5.26 3.74 16.23
C ASP A 195 -5.99 3.15 15.02
N VAL A 196 -5.43 3.33 13.81
CA VAL A 196 -5.96 2.71 12.60
C VAL A 196 -5.80 1.19 12.66
N LEU A 197 -4.63 0.69 13.10
CA LEU A 197 -4.41 -0.76 13.26
C LEU A 197 -5.34 -1.36 14.33
N GLN A 198 -5.53 -0.67 15.45
CA GLN A 198 -6.49 -1.08 16.48
C GLN A 198 -7.89 -1.21 15.90
N PHE A 199 -8.36 -0.18 15.21
CA PHE A 199 -9.68 -0.18 14.58
C PHE A 199 -9.83 -1.35 13.59
N MET A 200 -8.81 -1.57 12.74
CA MET A 200 -8.83 -2.67 11.78
C MET A 200 -8.82 -4.04 12.47
N ASP A 201 -8.11 -4.19 13.58
CA ASP A 201 -8.05 -5.44 14.33
C ASP A 201 -9.35 -5.76 15.06
N GLU A 202 -9.93 -4.77 15.73
CA GLU A 202 -11.17 -4.92 16.51
C GLU A 202 -12.41 -5.21 15.63
N ASN A 203 -12.39 -4.70 14.38
CA ASN A 203 -13.50 -4.85 13.43
C ASN A 203 -13.19 -5.81 12.28
N PHE A 204 -12.12 -6.60 12.36
CA PHE A 204 -11.65 -7.44 11.24
C PHE A 204 -12.64 -8.53 10.86
N ASP A 205 -13.11 -8.48 9.61
CA ASP A 205 -13.89 -9.52 8.94
C ASP A 205 -13.01 -10.25 7.91
N SER A 206 -12.68 -11.50 8.19
CA SER A 206 -11.80 -12.31 7.32
C SER A 206 -12.36 -12.57 5.92
N GLU A 207 -13.68 -12.44 5.72
CA GLU A 207 -14.32 -12.66 4.43
C GLU A 207 -14.35 -11.39 3.57
N ASN A 208 -14.52 -10.23 4.21
CA ASN A 208 -14.80 -8.98 3.51
C ASN A 208 -13.62 -7.98 3.53
N ASP A 209 -12.76 -8.01 4.55
CA ASP A 209 -11.70 -7.02 4.69
C ASP A 209 -10.42 -7.37 3.94
N SER A 210 -9.62 -6.34 3.69
CA SER A 210 -8.24 -6.46 3.23
C SER A 210 -7.39 -7.24 4.22
N ARG A 211 -6.54 -8.13 3.71
CA ARG A 211 -5.57 -8.87 4.52
C ARG A 211 -4.16 -8.31 4.46
N ILE A 212 -3.93 -7.22 3.72
CA ILE A 212 -2.59 -6.68 3.50
C ILE A 212 -2.54 -5.24 4.03
N LYS A 213 -1.60 -4.98 4.96
CA LYS A 213 -1.38 -3.64 5.50
C LYS A 213 0.04 -3.20 5.21
N LEU A 214 0.20 -2.05 4.57
CA LEU A 214 1.49 -1.40 4.32
C LEU A 214 1.57 -0.15 5.19
N LEU A 215 2.66 -0.01 5.94
CA LEU A 215 2.83 1.07 6.90
C LEU A 215 4.04 1.92 6.55
N TYR A 216 3.88 3.24 6.62
CA TYR A 216 4.99 4.18 6.68
C TYR A 216 4.90 4.96 7.99
N ILE A 217 5.87 4.78 8.87
CA ILE A 217 5.85 5.26 10.24
C ILE A 217 7.03 6.20 10.49
N GLU A 218 6.77 7.44 10.93
CA GLU A 218 7.79 8.39 11.35
C GLU A 218 8.03 8.35 12.86
N SER A 219 6.98 8.18 13.65
CA SER A 219 7.06 8.00 15.10
C SER A 219 6.08 6.92 15.56
N ILE A 220 6.42 6.24 16.65
CA ILE A 220 5.56 5.27 17.32
C ILE A 220 5.19 5.85 18.67
N GLN A 221 3.93 6.24 18.83
CA GLN A 221 3.44 6.89 20.06
C GLN A 221 3.12 5.85 21.15
N ASN A 222 2.58 4.72 20.75
CA ASN A 222 2.21 3.63 21.66
C ASN A 222 2.74 2.27 21.12
N PRO A 223 3.98 1.90 21.49
CA PRO A 223 4.60 0.64 21.05
C PRO A 223 3.81 -0.61 21.44
N ASP A 224 3.20 -0.62 22.63
CA ASP A 224 2.45 -1.78 23.11
C ASP A 224 1.17 -1.98 22.30
N ARG A 225 0.46 -0.89 21.97
CA ARG A 225 -0.71 -0.93 21.10
C ARG A 225 -0.34 -1.41 19.69
N LEU A 226 0.73 -0.88 19.11
CA LEU A 226 1.24 -1.34 17.80
C LEU A 226 1.53 -2.84 17.83
N LEU A 227 2.28 -3.29 18.84
CA LEU A 227 2.64 -4.70 19.02
C LEU A 227 1.40 -5.59 19.12
N PHE A 228 0.46 -5.22 19.98
CA PHE A 228 -0.73 -6.03 20.24
C PHE A 228 -1.60 -6.18 19.00
N HIS A 229 -2.00 -5.07 18.37
CA HIS A 229 -2.94 -5.10 17.26
C HIS A 229 -2.31 -5.63 15.96
N ALA A 230 -1.04 -5.31 15.67
CA ALA A 230 -0.34 -5.89 14.53
C ALA A 230 -0.17 -7.41 14.68
N SER A 231 0.24 -7.89 15.87
CA SER A 231 0.35 -9.32 16.15
C SER A 231 -0.99 -10.03 16.04
N SER A 232 -2.07 -9.42 16.53
CA SER A 232 -3.44 -9.94 16.46
C SER A 232 -3.89 -10.09 15.01
N LEU A 233 -3.75 -9.03 14.19
CA LEU A 233 -4.08 -9.06 12.76
C LEU A 233 -3.30 -10.15 12.01
N ILE A 234 -1.99 -10.28 12.28
CA ILE A 234 -1.18 -11.30 11.63
C ILE A 234 -1.64 -12.71 12.01
N ARG A 235 -1.99 -12.95 13.28
CA ARG A 235 -2.59 -14.25 13.71
C ARG A 235 -3.95 -14.52 13.07
N LYS A 236 -4.73 -13.48 12.74
CA LYS A 236 -5.97 -13.57 11.97
C LYS A 236 -5.75 -13.79 10.47
N GLY A 237 -4.49 -13.91 10.02
CA GLY A 237 -4.11 -14.18 8.64
C GLY A 237 -3.81 -12.93 7.79
N CYS A 238 -3.69 -11.76 8.41
CA CYS A 238 -3.20 -10.57 7.74
C CYS A 238 -1.69 -10.63 7.53
N LYS A 239 -1.21 -9.89 6.53
CA LYS A 239 0.20 -9.68 6.21
C LYS A 239 0.53 -8.20 6.39
N ILE A 240 1.55 -7.88 7.17
CA ILE A 240 1.91 -6.48 7.47
C ILE A 240 3.37 -6.24 7.09
N ALA A 241 3.62 -5.19 6.31
CA ALA A 241 4.96 -4.70 6.03
C ALA A 241 5.07 -3.22 6.39
N ALA A 242 6.25 -2.79 6.86
CA ALA A 242 6.43 -1.43 7.35
C ALA A 242 7.80 -0.86 7.02
N ILE A 243 7.82 0.43 6.71
CA ILE A 243 9.00 1.29 6.77
C ILE A 243 8.90 2.12 8.05
N LYS A 244 9.98 2.14 8.84
CA LYS A 244 10.17 3.14 9.90
C LYS A 244 11.24 4.13 9.45
N ALA A 245 10.87 5.39 9.30
CA ALA A 245 11.78 6.47 8.96
C ALA A 245 12.78 6.75 10.10
N GLY A 246 13.98 7.21 9.77
CA GLY A 246 15.00 7.57 10.76
C GLY A 246 15.71 6.36 11.38
N SER A 247 16.11 5.38 10.55
CA SER A 247 16.80 4.15 10.98
C SER A 247 18.30 4.34 11.30
N SER A 248 18.88 5.45 10.88
CA SER A 248 20.26 5.82 11.22
C SER A 248 20.27 7.04 12.15
N GLU A 249 21.39 7.30 12.82
CA GLU A 249 21.54 8.50 13.66
C GLU A 249 21.27 9.80 12.90
N SER A 250 21.79 9.92 11.68
CA SER A 250 21.55 11.08 10.83
C SER A 250 20.10 11.15 10.33
N GLY A 251 19.51 10.00 9.95
CA GLY A 251 18.11 9.91 9.58
C GLY A 251 17.17 10.22 10.75
N SER A 252 17.54 9.80 11.97
CA SER A 252 16.82 10.08 13.21
C SER A 252 16.79 11.58 13.51
N ARG A 253 17.94 12.27 13.38
CA ARG A 253 18.01 13.75 13.52
C ARG A 253 17.14 14.45 12.46
N ALA A 254 17.19 13.99 11.21
CA ALA A 254 16.37 14.56 10.13
C ALA A 254 14.86 14.36 10.40
N ALA A 255 14.44 13.17 10.84
CA ALA A 255 13.05 12.88 11.20
C ALA A 255 12.58 13.74 12.38
N SER A 256 13.39 13.87 13.44
CA SER A 256 13.07 14.71 14.61
C SER A 256 12.93 16.19 14.26
N SER A 257 13.79 16.69 13.36
CA SER A 257 13.68 18.09 12.87
C SER A 257 12.42 18.33 12.04
N HIS A 258 11.91 17.29 11.37
CA HIS A 258 10.73 17.39 10.51
C HIS A 258 9.42 17.24 11.30
N THR A 259 9.39 16.36 12.29
CA THR A 259 8.15 16.01 13.02
C THR A 259 8.08 16.58 14.44
N GLY A 260 9.18 17.15 14.96
CA GLY A 260 9.28 17.59 16.36
C GLY A 260 9.29 16.44 17.38
N ALA A 261 9.18 15.20 16.94
CA ALA A 261 9.12 14.03 17.81
C ALA A 261 10.51 13.45 18.10
N ILE A 262 10.70 12.92 19.33
CA ILE A 262 11.92 12.19 19.69
C ILE A 262 11.93 10.87 18.95
N ALA A 263 13.00 10.60 18.18
CA ALA A 263 13.11 9.37 17.43
C ALA A 263 13.37 8.18 18.37
N SER A 264 12.61 7.10 18.14
CA SER A 264 12.85 5.82 18.82
C SER A 264 14.16 5.19 18.35
N SER A 265 14.85 4.45 19.25
CA SER A 265 16.01 3.64 18.88
C SER A 265 15.66 2.64 17.76
N ASP A 266 16.49 2.58 16.72
CA ASP A 266 16.26 1.67 15.59
C ASP A 266 16.28 0.19 16.01
N SER A 267 17.13 -0.16 16.99
CA SER A 267 17.15 -1.52 17.56
C SER A 267 15.87 -1.87 18.31
N ALA A 268 15.25 -0.90 18.99
CA ALA A 268 13.94 -1.12 19.63
C ALA A 268 12.82 -1.30 18.60
N VAL A 269 12.85 -0.52 17.53
CA VAL A 269 11.89 -0.69 16.40
C VAL A 269 12.07 -2.04 15.72
N GLU A 270 13.31 -2.48 15.47
CA GLU A 270 13.59 -3.80 14.91
C GLU A 270 13.04 -4.92 15.81
N ALA A 271 13.30 -4.83 17.13
CA ALA A 271 12.80 -5.81 18.09
C ALA A 271 11.25 -5.82 18.13
N LEU A 272 10.62 -4.65 18.09
CA LEU A 272 9.17 -4.49 18.05
C LEU A 272 8.57 -5.14 16.80
N PHE A 273 9.09 -4.83 15.62
CA PHE A 273 8.60 -5.37 14.35
C PHE A 273 8.79 -6.89 14.29
N ARG A 274 9.95 -7.38 14.72
CA ARG A 274 10.21 -8.84 14.82
C ARG A 274 9.22 -9.53 15.75
N LYS A 275 8.97 -8.96 16.93
CA LYS A 275 8.02 -9.52 17.90
C LYS A 275 6.58 -9.50 17.39
N ALA A 276 6.22 -8.47 16.65
CA ALA A 276 4.90 -8.34 16.03
C ALA A 276 4.70 -9.23 14.80
N GLY A 277 5.77 -9.69 14.14
CA GLY A 277 5.72 -10.40 12.87
C GLY A 277 5.60 -9.48 11.65
N ILE A 278 5.94 -8.20 11.80
CA ILE A 278 5.92 -7.21 10.71
C ILE A 278 7.15 -7.39 9.83
N VAL A 279 6.96 -7.47 8.51
CA VAL A 279 8.06 -7.48 7.54
C VAL A 279 8.64 -6.06 7.43
N ARG A 280 9.88 -5.88 7.87
CA ARG A 280 10.54 -4.58 7.81
C ARG A 280 11.11 -4.31 6.44
N CYS A 281 10.79 -3.14 5.88
CA CYS A 281 11.28 -2.61 4.61
C CYS A 281 12.08 -1.32 4.82
N PHE A 282 13.04 -1.03 3.92
CA PHE A 282 13.93 0.12 4.02
C PHE A 282 13.79 1.11 2.85
N SER A 283 12.97 0.77 1.86
CA SER A 283 12.65 1.66 0.75
C SER A 283 11.20 1.51 0.31
N ARG A 284 10.69 2.52 -0.38
CA ARG A 284 9.33 2.48 -0.98
C ARG A 284 9.22 1.35 -2.00
N GLU A 285 10.26 1.16 -2.79
CA GLU A 285 10.34 0.10 -3.79
C GLU A 285 10.25 -1.29 -3.14
N GLU A 286 10.97 -1.50 -2.05
CA GLU A 286 10.89 -2.74 -1.27
C GLU A 286 9.51 -2.94 -0.65
N LEU A 287 8.92 -1.90 -0.05
CA LEU A 287 7.59 -1.97 0.56
C LEU A 287 6.51 -2.35 -0.46
N THR A 288 6.50 -1.70 -1.63
CA THR A 288 5.52 -1.98 -2.68
C THR A 288 5.74 -3.35 -3.32
N THR A 289 6.99 -3.80 -3.47
CA THR A 289 7.33 -5.14 -3.95
C THR A 289 6.86 -6.21 -2.95
N VAL A 290 7.09 -6.02 -1.65
CA VAL A 290 6.55 -6.89 -0.59
C VAL A 290 5.01 -6.90 -0.62
N GLY A 291 4.38 -5.73 -0.81
CA GLY A 291 2.93 -5.63 -1.00
C GLY A 291 2.43 -6.46 -2.18
N CYS A 292 3.13 -6.41 -3.32
CA CYS A 292 2.80 -7.24 -4.49
C CYS A 292 2.96 -8.75 -4.19
N VAL A 293 4.05 -9.16 -3.52
CA VAL A 293 4.23 -10.57 -3.09
C VAL A 293 3.09 -11.03 -2.20
N PHE A 294 2.61 -10.16 -1.32
CA PHE A 294 1.50 -10.49 -0.41
C PHE A 294 0.17 -10.75 -1.11
N THR A 295 -0.03 -10.24 -2.33
CA THR A 295 -1.25 -10.49 -3.12
C THR A 295 -1.26 -11.87 -3.78
N LEU A 296 -0.11 -12.53 -3.89
CA LEU A 296 0.02 -13.84 -4.50
C LEU A 296 -0.29 -14.97 -3.49
N PRO A 297 -0.54 -16.20 -3.97
CA PRO A 297 -0.71 -17.37 -3.09
C PRO A 297 0.43 -17.50 -2.08
N GLU A 298 0.14 -18.06 -0.92
CA GLU A 298 1.11 -18.20 0.16
C GLU A 298 2.26 -19.13 -0.26
N LEU A 299 3.50 -18.66 -0.02
CA LEU A 299 4.69 -19.45 -0.25
C LEU A 299 4.84 -20.50 0.86
N LYS A 300 4.82 -21.79 0.48
CA LYS A 300 4.86 -22.92 1.43
C LYS A 300 6.26 -23.44 1.73
N GLY A 301 7.28 -22.98 1.00
CA GLY A 301 8.65 -23.42 1.14
C GLY A 301 9.67 -22.41 0.66
N LYS A 302 10.92 -22.84 0.47
CA LYS A 302 12.06 -21.98 0.12
C LYS A 302 12.70 -22.33 -1.23
N ASN A 303 12.15 -23.25 -2.00
CA ASN A 303 12.72 -23.78 -3.22
C ASN A 303 12.04 -23.17 -4.45
N PHE A 304 12.79 -22.45 -5.26
CA PHE A 304 12.31 -21.73 -6.42
C PHE A 304 12.79 -22.34 -7.72
N ALA A 305 11.90 -22.50 -8.69
CA ALA A 305 12.27 -22.69 -10.09
C ALA A 305 12.28 -21.32 -10.79
N ILE A 306 13.30 -21.08 -11.59
CA ILE A 306 13.42 -19.87 -12.43
C ILE A 306 13.22 -20.31 -13.88
N ILE A 307 12.24 -19.74 -14.58
CA ILE A 307 12.00 -19.95 -16.00
C ILE A 307 12.29 -18.63 -16.71
N THR A 308 13.16 -18.65 -17.70
CA THR A 308 13.58 -17.45 -18.41
C THR A 308 13.88 -17.73 -19.87
N HIS A 309 13.87 -16.71 -20.68
CA HIS A 309 14.43 -16.72 -22.04
C HIS A 309 15.72 -15.89 -22.14
N ALA A 310 16.24 -15.39 -21.01
CA ALA A 310 17.41 -14.54 -20.92
C ALA A 310 18.29 -14.99 -19.73
N GLY A 311 19.45 -15.56 -19.98
CA GLY A 311 20.29 -16.16 -18.94
C GLY A 311 20.77 -15.18 -17.87
N GLY A 312 21.16 -13.95 -18.26
CA GLY A 312 21.70 -12.95 -17.31
C GLY A 312 20.79 -12.61 -16.12
N PRO A 313 19.54 -12.21 -16.33
CA PRO A 313 18.58 -11.98 -15.26
C PRO A 313 18.34 -13.22 -14.38
N GLY A 314 18.30 -14.42 -14.99
CA GLY A 314 18.21 -15.68 -14.24
C GLY A 314 19.36 -15.90 -13.25
N VAL A 315 20.59 -15.56 -13.65
CA VAL A 315 21.78 -15.63 -12.77
C VAL A 315 21.68 -14.60 -11.64
N MET A 316 21.32 -13.34 -11.95
CA MET A 316 21.17 -12.30 -10.92
C MET A 316 20.10 -12.65 -9.89
N LEU A 317 18.97 -13.20 -10.34
CA LEU A 317 17.93 -13.68 -9.43
C LEU A 317 18.40 -14.84 -8.56
N THR A 318 19.09 -15.82 -9.14
CA THR A 318 19.68 -16.96 -8.40
C THR A 318 20.59 -16.47 -7.28
N ASP A 319 21.46 -15.49 -7.58
CA ASP A 319 22.34 -14.88 -6.59
C ASP A 319 21.56 -14.17 -5.47
N ALA A 320 20.56 -13.40 -5.84
CA ALA A 320 19.72 -12.66 -4.86
C ALA A 320 18.98 -13.63 -3.92
N LEU A 321 18.35 -14.67 -4.47
CA LEU A 321 17.67 -15.71 -3.69
C LEU A 321 18.63 -16.43 -2.75
N SER A 322 19.77 -16.91 -3.27
CA SER A 322 20.76 -17.65 -2.50
C SER A 322 21.36 -16.82 -1.36
N LYS A 323 21.71 -15.56 -1.61
CA LYS A 323 22.20 -14.63 -0.58
C LYS A 323 21.11 -14.36 0.49
N GLY A 324 19.85 -14.44 0.11
CA GLY A 324 18.69 -14.28 0.97
C GLY A 324 18.31 -15.53 1.77
N GLY A 325 19.06 -16.66 1.64
CA GLY A 325 18.75 -17.93 2.31
C GLY A 325 17.57 -18.68 1.69
N LEU A 326 17.31 -18.43 0.39
CA LEU A 326 16.34 -19.14 -0.43
C LEU A 326 17.07 -20.06 -1.41
N ASN A 327 16.44 -21.13 -1.86
CA ASN A 327 17.07 -22.18 -2.65
C ASN A 327 16.62 -22.12 -4.12
N VAL A 328 17.59 -22.35 -5.02
CA VAL A 328 17.33 -22.62 -6.43
C VAL A 328 17.88 -24.03 -6.70
N PRO A 329 17.11 -25.10 -6.36
CA PRO A 329 17.59 -26.46 -6.42
C PRO A 329 17.87 -26.88 -7.86
N LYS A 330 18.93 -27.67 -8.06
CA LYS A 330 19.26 -28.25 -9.35
C LYS A 330 18.16 -29.20 -9.80
N LEU A 331 17.70 -29.05 -11.03
CA LEU A 331 16.77 -29.98 -11.69
C LEU A 331 17.59 -30.96 -12.53
N GLU A 332 17.50 -32.25 -12.21
CA GLU A 332 18.28 -33.29 -12.86
C GLU A 332 17.52 -34.63 -12.87
N GLY A 333 18.08 -35.60 -13.55
CA GLY A 333 17.49 -36.94 -13.69
C GLY A 333 16.47 -37.03 -14.83
N ASN A 334 15.71 -38.13 -14.85
CA ASN A 334 14.85 -38.49 -15.98
C ASN A 334 13.81 -37.40 -16.34
N LEU A 335 13.25 -36.72 -15.32
CA LEU A 335 12.23 -35.65 -15.55
C LEU A 335 12.85 -34.43 -16.21
N ALA A 336 14.07 -34.07 -15.85
CA ALA A 336 14.78 -32.95 -16.49
C ALA A 336 15.15 -33.27 -17.94
N GLU A 337 15.61 -34.50 -18.23
CA GLU A 337 15.89 -34.93 -19.59
C GLU A 337 14.61 -35.06 -20.44
N GLU A 338 13.50 -35.52 -19.86
CA GLU A 338 12.19 -35.55 -20.51
C GLU A 338 11.71 -34.16 -20.88
N LEU A 339 11.81 -33.19 -19.97
CA LEU A 339 11.48 -31.78 -20.24
C LEU A 339 12.38 -31.22 -21.33
N LYS A 340 13.69 -31.42 -21.23
CA LYS A 340 14.68 -30.92 -22.19
C LYS A 340 14.42 -31.42 -23.61
N ALA A 341 14.01 -32.68 -23.76
CA ALA A 341 13.71 -33.27 -25.08
C ALA A 341 12.50 -32.62 -25.78
N GLN A 342 11.66 -31.88 -25.06
CA GLN A 342 10.49 -31.19 -25.57
C GLN A 342 10.75 -29.70 -25.83
N LEU A 343 11.93 -29.18 -25.47
CA LEU A 343 12.36 -27.81 -25.71
C LEU A 343 13.25 -27.72 -26.96
N PHE A 344 13.49 -26.50 -27.45
CA PHE A 344 14.42 -26.31 -28.56
C PHE A 344 15.85 -26.77 -28.19
N PRO A 345 16.60 -27.30 -29.19
CA PRO A 345 18.01 -27.63 -29.00
C PRO A 345 18.80 -26.40 -28.49
N GLY A 346 19.55 -26.61 -27.45
CA GLY A 346 20.30 -25.53 -26.75
C GLY A 346 19.62 -25.00 -25.49
N ALA A 347 18.34 -25.31 -25.23
CA ALA A 347 17.68 -24.98 -23.99
C ALA A 347 18.36 -25.69 -22.78
N ALA A 348 18.34 -25.04 -21.63
CA ALA A 348 18.90 -25.58 -20.38
C ALA A 348 17.77 -25.82 -19.37
N VAL A 349 17.82 -26.94 -18.63
CA VAL A 349 16.79 -27.34 -17.67
C VAL A 349 17.33 -27.46 -16.24
N GLY A 350 18.58 -27.07 -16.01
CA GLY A 350 19.24 -27.29 -14.72
C GLY A 350 18.78 -26.40 -13.55
N ASN A 351 17.89 -25.47 -13.77
CA ASN A 351 17.46 -24.36 -12.92
C ASN A 351 18.59 -23.32 -12.68
N PRO A 352 18.50 -22.16 -13.31
CA PRO A 352 17.37 -21.66 -14.14
C PRO A 352 17.07 -22.55 -15.37
N ILE A 353 15.78 -22.66 -15.69
CA ILE A 353 15.29 -23.23 -16.94
C ILE A 353 15.35 -22.11 -18.00
N ASP A 354 16.30 -22.21 -18.93
CA ASP A 354 16.47 -21.25 -20.03
C ASP A 354 15.87 -21.83 -21.31
N ILE A 355 14.71 -21.28 -21.73
CA ILE A 355 14.02 -21.73 -22.94
C ILE A 355 14.51 -21.00 -24.22
N LEU A 356 15.58 -20.20 -24.10
CA LEU A 356 16.17 -19.36 -25.14
C LEU A 356 15.27 -18.20 -25.59
N ALA A 357 15.83 -17.21 -26.28
CA ALA A 357 15.10 -16.07 -26.84
C ALA A 357 14.06 -16.48 -27.91
N THR A 358 14.18 -17.68 -28.47
CA THR A 358 13.25 -18.28 -29.41
C THR A 358 12.18 -19.16 -28.77
N GLY A 359 12.19 -19.25 -27.43
CA GLY A 359 11.20 -19.99 -26.68
C GLY A 359 9.77 -19.51 -26.95
N THR A 360 8.83 -20.45 -27.04
CA THR A 360 7.43 -20.18 -27.37
C THR A 360 6.54 -20.16 -26.13
N PRO A 361 5.32 -19.63 -26.23
CA PRO A 361 4.32 -19.73 -25.16
C PRO A 361 4.09 -21.17 -24.69
N GLU A 362 4.11 -22.16 -25.62
CA GLU A 362 3.95 -23.57 -25.30
C GLU A 362 5.11 -24.11 -24.48
N HIS A 363 6.34 -23.66 -24.75
CA HIS A 363 7.51 -24.02 -23.94
C HIS A 363 7.39 -23.46 -22.51
N LEU A 364 6.93 -22.21 -22.36
CA LEU A 364 6.67 -21.63 -21.05
C LEU A 364 5.59 -22.44 -20.29
N ARG A 365 4.48 -22.74 -20.96
CA ARG A 365 3.39 -23.56 -20.40
C ARG A 365 3.93 -24.89 -19.89
N LEU A 366 4.67 -25.61 -20.72
CA LEU A 366 5.26 -26.90 -20.41
C LEU A 366 6.18 -26.82 -19.20
N CYS A 367 7.07 -25.83 -19.14
CA CYS A 367 7.98 -25.64 -18.01
C CYS A 367 7.24 -25.36 -16.69
N ILE A 368 6.18 -24.55 -16.73
CA ILE A 368 5.33 -24.29 -15.56
C ILE A 368 4.65 -25.59 -15.11
N ASP A 369 4.11 -26.39 -16.05
CA ASP A 369 3.42 -27.64 -15.74
C ASP A 369 4.37 -28.64 -15.07
N TYR A 370 5.61 -28.75 -15.55
CA TYR A 370 6.61 -29.58 -14.90
C TYR A 370 6.95 -29.10 -13.49
N CYS A 371 7.06 -27.79 -13.28
CA CYS A 371 7.31 -27.21 -11.96
C CYS A 371 6.11 -27.40 -11.01
N GLU A 372 4.89 -27.32 -11.51
CA GLU A 372 3.67 -27.53 -10.73
C GLU A 372 3.47 -29.00 -10.33
N GLU A 373 3.60 -29.91 -11.31
CA GLU A 373 3.10 -31.29 -11.17
C GLU A 373 4.20 -32.34 -10.96
N LYS A 374 5.40 -32.13 -11.53
CA LYS A 374 6.43 -33.17 -11.59
C LYS A 374 7.63 -32.92 -10.70
N PHE A 375 8.09 -31.65 -10.58
CA PHE A 375 9.19 -31.30 -9.68
C PHE A 375 8.66 -31.05 -8.27
N GLU A 376 8.52 -32.11 -7.48
CA GLU A 376 7.94 -32.07 -6.13
C GLU A 376 8.74 -31.18 -5.16
N ASN A 377 10.06 -31.01 -5.41
CA ASN A 377 10.96 -30.20 -4.62
C ASN A 377 10.88 -28.69 -4.93
N ILE A 378 9.98 -28.24 -5.80
CA ILE A 378 9.76 -26.82 -6.12
C ILE A 378 8.53 -26.32 -5.39
N ASP A 379 8.67 -25.16 -4.72
CA ASP A 379 7.60 -24.51 -3.95
C ASP A 379 6.98 -23.32 -4.69
N ALA A 380 7.71 -22.72 -5.64
CA ALA A 380 7.27 -21.55 -6.40
C ALA A 380 8.02 -21.41 -7.74
N VAL A 381 7.41 -20.67 -8.68
CA VAL A 381 7.95 -20.40 -10.01
C VAL A 381 8.23 -18.91 -10.16
N MET A 382 9.42 -18.57 -10.67
CA MET A 382 9.83 -17.22 -11.05
C MET A 382 9.90 -17.16 -12.58
N ALA A 383 9.05 -16.37 -13.23
CA ALA A 383 8.96 -16.30 -14.69
C ALA A 383 9.51 -14.95 -15.19
N ILE A 384 10.69 -14.96 -15.81
CA ILE A 384 11.37 -13.75 -16.31
C ILE A 384 11.20 -13.67 -17.82
N PHE A 385 10.35 -12.77 -18.29
CA PHE A 385 10.03 -12.62 -19.71
C PHE A 385 9.94 -11.16 -20.13
N GLY A 386 10.80 -10.76 -21.06
CA GLY A 386 10.84 -9.43 -21.65
C GLY A 386 11.07 -9.52 -23.18
N THR A 387 11.26 -8.40 -23.84
CA THR A 387 11.52 -8.35 -25.28
C THR A 387 12.43 -7.16 -25.62
N PRO A 388 13.33 -7.32 -26.61
CA PRO A 388 14.04 -6.18 -27.19
C PRO A 388 13.16 -5.36 -28.14
N GLY A 389 11.84 -5.66 -28.25
CA GLY A 389 10.90 -4.98 -29.14
C GLY A 389 10.78 -5.62 -30.55
N LEU A 390 11.35 -6.80 -30.75
CA LEU A 390 11.29 -7.51 -32.04
C LEU A 390 10.05 -8.43 -32.14
N VAL A 391 9.53 -8.85 -31.02
CA VAL A 391 8.37 -9.74 -30.90
C VAL A 391 7.40 -9.22 -29.85
N THR A 392 6.11 -9.47 -30.04
CA THR A 392 5.08 -9.15 -29.04
C THR A 392 5.09 -10.19 -27.92
N MET A 393 4.70 -9.77 -26.72
CA MET A 393 4.69 -10.64 -25.55
C MET A 393 3.28 -11.02 -25.09
N PHE A 394 2.22 -10.65 -25.84
CA PHE A 394 0.84 -10.92 -25.43
C PHE A 394 0.59 -12.40 -25.15
N GLU A 395 0.92 -13.29 -26.09
CA GLU A 395 0.70 -14.73 -25.94
C GLU A 395 1.49 -15.33 -24.77
N MET A 396 2.73 -14.86 -24.55
CA MET A 396 3.55 -15.29 -23.43
C MET A 396 2.95 -14.85 -22.07
N TYR A 397 2.43 -13.62 -21.99
CA TYR A 397 1.79 -13.09 -20.80
C TYR A 397 0.38 -13.68 -20.60
N ASP A 398 -0.29 -14.09 -21.66
CA ASP A 398 -1.55 -14.84 -21.57
C ASP A 398 -1.34 -16.23 -20.95
N VAL A 399 -0.25 -16.92 -21.28
CA VAL A 399 0.12 -18.18 -20.60
C VAL A 399 0.37 -17.94 -19.11
N LEU A 400 1.10 -16.87 -18.73
CA LEU A 400 1.28 -16.54 -17.32
C LEU A 400 -0.08 -16.31 -16.63
N HIS A 401 -0.94 -15.50 -17.24
CA HIS A 401 -2.29 -15.27 -16.72
C HIS A 401 -3.06 -16.57 -16.48
N GLU A 402 -3.15 -17.45 -17.48
CA GLU A 402 -3.85 -18.74 -17.38
C GLU A 402 -3.26 -19.62 -16.27
N LYS A 403 -1.93 -19.73 -16.20
CA LYS A 403 -1.26 -20.58 -15.22
C LYS A 403 -1.40 -20.03 -13.79
N MET A 404 -1.33 -18.72 -13.60
CA MET A 404 -1.58 -18.09 -12.30
C MET A 404 -3.00 -18.29 -11.78
N GLN A 405 -3.98 -18.61 -12.65
CA GLN A 405 -5.36 -18.92 -12.24
C GLN A 405 -5.53 -20.36 -11.73
N VAL A 406 -4.69 -21.29 -12.20
CA VAL A 406 -4.92 -22.74 -11.96
C VAL A 406 -3.83 -23.40 -11.12
N CYS A 407 -2.58 -22.88 -11.11
CA CYS A 407 -1.49 -23.45 -10.35
C CYS A 407 -1.67 -23.19 -8.86
N SER A 408 -1.33 -24.19 -8.06
CA SER A 408 -1.33 -24.11 -6.59
C SER A 408 -0.07 -23.46 -6.03
N LYS A 409 1.06 -23.61 -6.74
CA LYS A 409 2.32 -22.97 -6.42
C LYS A 409 2.31 -21.52 -6.91
N PRO A 410 2.75 -20.55 -6.11
CA PRO A 410 2.79 -19.15 -6.56
C PRO A 410 3.73 -18.97 -7.77
N ILE A 411 3.26 -18.21 -8.75
CA ILE A 411 4.04 -17.78 -9.92
C ILE A 411 4.31 -16.29 -9.77
N PHE A 412 5.59 -15.91 -9.82
CA PHE A 412 6.04 -14.51 -9.73
C PHE A 412 6.39 -14.02 -11.12
N PRO A 413 5.54 -13.17 -11.76
CA PRO A 413 5.80 -12.63 -13.08
C PRO A 413 6.83 -11.50 -13.00
N ILE A 414 7.97 -11.69 -13.66
CA ILE A 414 9.04 -10.68 -13.76
C ILE A 414 9.08 -10.20 -15.21
N LEU A 415 8.44 -9.04 -15.45
CA LEU A 415 8.23 -8.49 -16.78
C LEU A 415 8.99 -7.15 -16.89
N PRO A 416 10.33 -7.19 -17.17
CA PRO A 416 11.18 -6.01 -17.09
C PRO A 416 11.01 -5.03 -18.26
N SER A 417 10.41 -5.44 -19.37
CA SER A 417 10.30 -4.66 -20.60
C SER A 417 9.16 -3.63 -20.58
N ILE A 418 9.12 -2.79 -19.55
CA ILE A 418 8.03 -1.81 -19.33
C ILE A 418 7.95 -0.73 -20.44
N ASN A 419 9.04 -0.49 -21.18
CA ASN A 419 9.05 0.46 -22.30
C ASN A 419 8.76 -0.22 -23.65
N THR A 420 9.40 -1.35 -23.91
CA THR A 420 9.31 -2.05 -25.20
C THR A 420 8.11 -2.98 -25.31
N ALA A 421 7.55 -3.42 -24.20
CA ALA A 421 6.32 -4.20 -24.09
C ALA A 421 5.30 -3.54 -23.14
N GLY A 422 5.26 -2.20 -23.12
CA GLY A 422 4.41 -1.45 -22.19
C GLY A 422 2.92 -1.74 -22.36
N ALA A 423 2.45 -1.96 -23.59
CA ALA A 423 1.06 -2.32 -23.86
C ALA A 423 0.69 -3.73 -23.32
N GLU A 424 1.60 -4.68 -23.49
CA GLU A 424 1.46 -6.06 -23.02
C GLU A 424 1.47 -6.12 -21.48
N VAL A 425 2.40 -5.39 -20.85
CA VAL A 425 2.44 -5.27 -19.38
C VAL A 425 1.16 -4.61 -18.88
N ALA A 426 0.69 -3.51 -19.50
CA ALA A 426 -0.56 -2.85 -19.11
C ALA A 426 -1.77 -3.78 -19.25
N ALA A 427 -1.84 -4.57 -20.33
CA ALA A 427 -2.91 -5.57 -20.55
C ALA A 427 -2.86 -6.69 -19.48
N PHE A 428 -1.65 -7.11 -19.08
CA PHE A 428 -1.46 -8.10 -18.02
C PHE A 428 -1.93 -7.56 -16.64
N LEU A 429 -1.54 -6.32 -16.30
CA LEU A 429 -1.97 -5.66 -15.07
C LEU A 429 -3.49 -5.44 -15.04
N ALA A 430 -4.10 -5.10 -16.19
CA ALA A 430 -5.55 -4.92 -16.31
C ALA A 430 -6.36 -6.20 -16.01
N LYS A 431 -5.74 -7.39 -16.09
CA LYS A 431 -6.32 -8.66 -15.67
C LYS A 431 -6.25 -8.89 -14.14
N GLY A 432 -5.81 -7.90 -13.36
CA GLY A 432 -5.73 -7.95 -11.90
C GLY A 432 -4.43 -8.54 -11.36
N HIS A 433 -3.40 -8.69 -12.18
CA HIS A 433 -2.10 -9.18 -11.77
C HIS A 433 -1.18 -8.05 -11.29
N VAL A 434 -0.12 -8.44 -10.60
CA VAL A 434 1.01 -7.58 -10.27
C VAL A 434 2.21 -7.93 -11.15
N ASN A 435 3.12 -6.96 -11.35
CA ASN A 435 4.37 -7.15 -12.07
C ASN A 435 5.57 -6.79 -11.21
N PHE A 436 6.61 -7.60 -11.32
CA PHE A 436 7.94 -7.32 -10.76
C PHE A 436 8.87 -6.92 -11.91
N SER A 437 9.29 -5.65 -11.94
CA SER A 437 10.13 -5.12 -13.03
C SER A 437 11.62 -5.39 -12.83
N ASP A 438 12.03 -5.87 -11.65
CA ASP A 438 13.42 -6.14 -11.27
C ASP A 438 13.49 -7.42 -10.41
N GLU A 439 14.26 -8.38 -10.89
CA GLU A 439 14.40 -9.69 -10.28
C GLU A 439 15.16 -9.66 -8.96
N VAL A 440 16.14 -8.78 -8.82
CA VAL A 440 16.96 -8.67 -7.60
C VAL A 440 16.15 -8.06 -6.46
N THR A 441 15.37 -7.04 -6.77
CA THR A 441 14.43 -6.41 -5.82
C THR A 441 13.39 -7.42 -5.33
N LEU A 442 12.85 -8.25 -6.23
CA LEU A 442 11.92 -9.33 -5.86
C LEU A 442 12.61 -10.37 -4.98
N GLY A 443 13.82 -10.83 -5.35
CA GLY A 443 14.59 -11.78 -4.55
C GLY A 443 14.86 -11.27 -3.12
N THR A 444 15.18 -9.98 -2.99
CA THR A 444 15.37 -9.32 -1.69
C THR A 444 14.08 -9.28 -0.88
N ALA A 445 12.96 -8.90 -1.50
CA ALA A 445 11.64 -8.85 -0.85
C ALA A 445 11.21 -10.24 -0.34
N LEU A 446 11.36 -11.28 -1.16
CA LEU A 446 11.08 -12.66 -0.78
C LEU A 446 11.93 -13.12 0.41
N SER A 447 13.23 -12.78 0.41
CA SER A 447 14.12 -13.07 1.53
C SER A 447 13.61 -12.46 2.84
N ARG A 448 13.14 -11.21 2.81
CA ARG A 448 12.58 -10.56 4.01
C ARG A 448 11.31 -11.24 4.48
N ILE A 449 10.41 -11.59 3.58
CA ILE A 449 9.15 -12.26 3.91
C ILE A 449 9.41 -13.63 4.55
N VAL A 450 10.25 -14.46 3.91
CA VAL A 450 10.51 -15.83 4.36
C VAL A 450 11.29 -15.88 5.67
N ASN A 451 12.14 -14.89 5.93
CA ASN A 451 12.91 -14.78 7.16
C ASN A 451 12.24 -13.91 8.23
N ALA A 452 11.04 -13.35 7.95
CA ALA A 452 10.29 -12.63 8.97
C ALA A 452 9.82 -13.61 10.07
N PRO A 453 10.03 -13.28 11.35
CA PRO A 453 9.58 -14.14 12.44
C PRO A 453 8.05 -14.16 12.48
N LYS A 454 7.49 -15.31 12.92
CA LYS A 454 6.06 -15.36 13.27
C LYS A 454 5.84 -14.56 14.55
N PRO A 455 4.69 -13.89 14.69
CA PRO A 455 4.39 -13.09 15.89
C PRO A 455 4.42 -14.00 17.13
N ALA A 456 5.06 -13.53 18.20
CA ALA A 456 4.99 -14.17 19.48
C ALA A 456 3.54 -14.14 20.01
N VAL A 457 3.12 -15.22 20.68
CA VAL A 457 1.85 -15.19 21.42
C VAL A 457 2.01 -14.20 22.57
N PRO A 458 1.18 -13.15 22.70
CA PRO A 458 1.30 -12.24 23.82
C PRO A 458 1.01 -12.98 25.14
N GLU A 459 1.90 -12.84 26.10
CA GLU A 459 1.65 -13.25 27.50
C GLU A 459 0.90 -12.17 28.29
N ILE A 460 0.54 -11.04 27.62
CA ILE A 460 -0.06 -9.87 28.25
C ILE A 460 -1.46 -9.68 27.69
N GLU A 461 -2.45 -9.78 28.58
CA GLU A 461 -3.79 -9.20 28.36
C GLU A 461 -3.69 -7.68 28.59
N LEU A 462 -4.15 -6.85 27.64
CA LEU A 462 -4.26 -5.39 27.78
C LEU A 462 -5.48 -5.02 28.60
#